data_540311f3837423c51d0b08bba69b4184
#
_entry.id   540311f3837423c51d0b08bba69b4184
#
_cell.length_a   1.000
_cell.length_b   1.000
_cell.length_c   1.000
_cell.angle_alpha   90.00
_cell.angle_beta   90.00
_cell.angle_gamma   90.00
#
_symmetry.space_group_name_H-M   'P 1'
#
loop_
_entity.id
_entity.type
_entity.pdbx_description
1 polymer ?
#
loop_
_entity_poly.entity_id
_entity_poly.type
_entity_poly.pdbx_seq_one_letter_code
_entity_poly.pdbx_strand_id
1 'polypeptide(L)'
;MTHSQSSQLHATAERQTSAAPSNLQETHFNRARASLRQAMSWYSHQRKPRPRSSPKLVAALKPELEVLTSTLNKLDRGMIRIAAFGLVSRGKSAVLNALVGQKILQTGPLNGVTQWPRSVRWIPSEKGKVQVELIDTPGLDEIEGQPRAEMARDVARQADLILFVVAGDITRTEYQALCELRQAQKPLILVFNKIDLYPDRDRQVIYQNLQQLGAGSSGGRRLQQLLSTEEIVMVAAEPAALEVRVEWPDGQVTYEWETPPPQVDELKQKILSILNREGRSLLALNALIQAREAEAAIAHKTIELRNIEAEDMIWQYSKYKALVVGLNPIAFLDLLGGAVADLALIRSLARLYGLPMNSYEAAKMLKTIVFSSGGLLLGELGSSLVLGLGKSTAALASGENPTNFSAYAGAALAQASIAGYGSYTVGRAAQVYLERGCTWGQLGASTVIQEILNQVEPNTILYRLRQELRQKMGILSN
;
A
#
# COMPACT_ATOMS: atom_id res chain seq x y z
N MET A 1 5.14 59.79 -24.45
CA MET A 1 4.09 59.01 -23.73
C MET A 1 4.38 57.50 -23.76
N THR A 2 5.65 57.07 -23.57
CA THR A 2 6.04 55.64 -23.67
C THR A 2 6.90 55.15 -22.48
N HIS A 3 7.08 55.96 -21.44
CA HIS A 3 7.89 55.53 -20.25
C HIS A 3 7.06 55.14 -19.00
N SER A 4 5.73 55.32 -19.05
CA SER A 4 4.88 55.08 -17.85
C SER A 4 4.19 53.71 -17.84
N GLN A 5 4.20 52.95 -18.92
CA GLN A 5 3.52 51.62 -18.97
C GLN A 5 4.44 50.44 -18.60
N SER A 6 5.77 50.57 -18.78
CA SER A 6 6.73 49.52 -18.39
C SER A 6 6.93 49.38 -16.87
N SER A 7 6.77 50.48 -16.12
CA SER A 7 6.93 50.46 -14.65
C SER A 7 5.74 49.82 -13.93
N GLN A 8 4.55 49.84 -14.51
CA GLN A 8 3.36 49.23 -13.92
C GLN A 8 3.29 47.72 -14.18
N LEU A 9 3.88 47.22 -15.26
CA LEU A 9 3.94 45.77 -15.54
C LEU A 9 4.98 45.03 -14.68
N HIS A 10 6.10 45.71 -14.33
CA HIS A 10 7.07 45.14 -13.39
C HIS A 10 6.59 45.15 -11.94
N ALA A 11 5.82 46.14 -11.52
CA ALA A 11 5.24 46.18 -10.16
C ALA A 11 4.12 45.16 -9.92
N THR A 12 3.45 44.71 -11.01
CA THR A 12 2.40 43.65 -10.93
C THR A 12 3.00 42.25 -10.94
N ALA A 13 4.14 42.04 -11.60
CA ALA A 13 4.84 40.76 -11.62
C ALA A 13 5.53 40.45 -10.27
N GLU A 14 6.06 41.47 -9.57
CA GLU A 14 6.67 41.29 -8.25
C GLU A 14 5.65 41.07 -7.11
N ARG A 15 4.38 41.42 -7.29
CA ARG A 15 3.35 41.18 -6.29
C ARG A 15 2.80 39.76 -6.32
N GLN A 16 3.10 38.94 -7.34
CA GLN A 16 2.62 37.55 -7.41
C GLN A 16 3.61 36.52 -6.83
N THR A 17 4.83 36.92 -6.41
CA THR A 17 5.88 35.99 -5.93
C THR A 17 6.11 36.02 -4.43
N SER A 18 5.38 36.79 -3.63
CA SER A 18 5.49 36.76 -2.17
C SER A 18 4.18 36.41 -1.48
N ALA A 19 3.59 35.26 -1.81
CA ALA A 19 2.67 34.63 -0.88
C ALA A 19 3.49 34.22 0.34
N ALA A 20 3.21 34.80 1.53
CA ALA A 20 3.90 34.51 2.75
C ALA A 20 3.93 32.98 2.98
N PRO A 21 5.06 32.40 3.44
CA PRO A 21 5.25 30.96 3.55
C PRO A 21 4.13 30.25 4.37
N SER A 22 3.48 30.95 5.27
CA SER A 22 2.32 30.48 6.02
C SER A 22 1.07 30.19 5.16
N ASN A 23 0.89 30.94 4.05
CA ASN A 23 -0.29 30.80 3.18
C ASN A 23 -0.17 29.57 2.26
N LEU A 24 1.07 29.25 1.84
CA LEU A 24 1.36 28.06 1.04
C LEU A 24 1.16 26.77 1.85
N GLN A 25 1.63 26.74 3.10
CA GLN A 25 1.45 25.59 4.00
C GLN A 25 -0.03 25.30 4.29
N GLU A 26 -0.82 26.36 4.51
CA GLU A 26 -2.26 26.23 4.73
C GLU A 26 -2.98 25.70 3.50
N THR A 27 -2.54 26.12 2.30
CA THR A 27 -3.07 25.63 1.03
C THR A 27 -2.77 24.14 0.83
N HIS A 28 -1.54 23.69 1.09
CA HIS A 28 -1.15 22.27 0.99
C HIS A 28 -1.88 21.42 2.01
N PHE A 29 -2.02 21.89 3.24
CA PHE A 29 -2.74 21.22 4.31
C PHE A 29 -4.22 21.05 3.96
N ASN A 30 -4.88 22.11 3.48
CA ASN A 30 -6.29 22.06 3.10
C ASN A 30 -6.53 21.17 1.88
N ARG A 31 -5.61 21.12 0.92
CA ARG A 31 -5.65 20.20 -0.22
C ARG A 31 -5.53 18.73 0.23
N ALA A 32 -4.59 18.42 1.11
CA ALA A 32 -4.43 17.07 1.67
C ALA A 32 -5.69 16.62 2.40
N ARG A 33 -6.26 17.51 3.22
CA ARG A 33 -7.52 17.26 3.93
C ARG A 33 -8.71 17.02 3.00
N ALA A 34 -8.83 17.83 1.96
CA ALA A 34 -9.90 17.68 0.96
C ALA A 34 -9.76 16.37 0.19
N SER A 35 -8.55 16.00 -0.23
CA SER A 35 -8.25 14.74 -0.92
C SER A 35 -8.62 13.52 -0.07
N LEU A 36 -8.21 13.50 1.22
CA LEU A 36 -8.55 12.42 2.14
C LEU A 36 -10.06 12.31 2.38
N ARG A 37 -10.76 13.44 2.54
CA ARG A 37 -12.22 13.45 2.69
C ARG A 37 -12.92 12.92 1.43
N GLN A 38 -12.42 13.29 0.25
CA GLN A 38 -12.93 12.80 -1.02
C GLN A 38 -12.73 11.29 -1.15
N ALA A 39 -11.54 10.77 -0.85
CA ALA A 39 -11.26 9.35 -0.85
C ALA A 39 -12.21 8.61 0.11
N MET A 40 -12.34 9.07 1.35
CA MET A 40 -13.24 8.47 2.32
C MET A 40 -14.71 8.53 1.89
N SER A 41 -15.17 9.63 1.29
CA SER A 41 -16.53 9.75 0.78
C SER A 41 -16.80 8.75 -0.33
N TRP A 42 -15.84 8.56 -1.23
CA TRP A 42 -15.95 7.59 -2.32
C TRP A 42 -16.07 6.16 -1.78
N TYR A 43 -15.24 5.77 -0.81
CA TYR A 43 -15.32 4.46 -0.17
C TYR A 43 -16.56 4.28 0.70
N SER A 44 -17.04 5.33 1.36
CA SER A 44 -18.28 5.26 2.16
C SER A 44 -19.52 5.12 1.30
N HIS A 45 -19.54 5.69 0.08
CA HIS A 45 -20.62 5.48 -0.88
C HIS A 45 -20.63 4.05 -1.47
N GLN A 46 -19.46 3.41 -1.58
CA GLN A 46 -19.39 1.99 -1.90
C GLN A 46 -19.91 1.07 -0.76
N ARG A 47 -19.92 1.57 0.47
CA ARG A 47 -20.48 0.90 1.67
C ARG A 47 -22.01 0.84 1.71
N LYS A 48 -22.72 1.70 0.97
CA LYS A 48 -24.18 1.54 0.84
C LYS A 48 -24.43 0.17 0.20
N PRO A 49 -25.27 -0.67 0.83
CA PRO A 49 -25.49 -2.03 0.35
C PRO A 49 -26.11 -1.95 -1.06
N ARG A 50 -25.24 -1.96 -2.06
CA ARG A 50 -25.65 -2.48 -3.35
C ARG A 50 -25.89 -3.97 -3.13
N PRO A 51 -26.92 -4.57 -3.69
CA PRO A 51 -27.31 -5.98 -3.40
C PRO A 51 -26.23 -7.03 -3.65
N ARG A 52 -24.97 -6.65 -3.91
CA ARG A 52 -23.84 -7.50 -4.30
C ARG A 52 -22.50 -7.14 -3.67
N SER A 53 -22.44 -6.32 -2.61
CA SER A 53 -21.17 -6.15 -1.87
C SER A 53 -20.95 -7.39 -1.01
N SER A 54 -19.97 -8.20 -1.36
CA SER A 54 -19.59 -9.37 -0.58
C SER A 54 -19.22 -8.93 0.86
N PRO A 55 -19.82 -9.53 1.92
CA PRO A 55 -19.45 -9.26 3.30
C PRO A 55 -17.94 -9.45 3.55
N LYS A 56 -17.32 -10.38 2.80
CA LYS A 56 -15.87 -10.64 2.82
C LYS A 56 -15.06 -9.44 2.39
N LEU A 57 -15.48 -8.72 1.33
CA LEU A 57 -14.81 -7.52 0.85
C LEU A 57 -14.84 -6.40 1.90
N VAL A 58 -16.00 -6.16 2.52
CA VAL A 58 -16.15 -5.13 3.56
C VAL A 58 -15.25 -5.43 4.76
N ALA A 59 -15.17 -6.70 5.18
CA ALA A 59 -14.31 -7.13 6.27
C ALA A 59 -12.82 -6.97 5.94
N ALA A 60 -12.40 -7.32 4.72
CA ALA A 60 -11.02 -7.22 4.28
C ALA A 60 -10.52 -5.78 4.12
N LEU A 61 -11.40 -4.84 3.78
CA LEU A 61 -11.05 -3.42 3.61
C LEU A 61 -11.10 -2.61 4.91
N LYS A 62 -11.67 -3.17 5.99
CA LYS A 62 -11.83 -2.47 7.26
C LYS A 62 -10.52 -1.89 7.82
N PRO A 63 -9.39 -2.62 7.87
CA PRO A 63 -8.13 -2.09 8.39
C PRO A 63 -7.64 -0.86 7.62
N GLU A 64 -7.69 -0.88 6.31
CA GLU A 64 -7.21 0.22 5.46
C GLU A 64 -8.11 1.47 5.60
N LEU A 65 -9.40 1.27 5.75
CA LEU A 65 -10.35 2.37 6.02
C LEU A 65 -10.14 2.98 7.41
N GLU A 66 -9.73 2.19 8.39
CA GLU A 66 -9.34 2.67 9.71
C GLU A 66 -8.06 3.52 9.64
N VAL A 67 -7.09 3.13 8.82
CA VAL A 67 -5.88 3.94 8.54
C VAL A 67 -6.26 5.29 7.95
N LEU A 68 -7.10 5.34 6.91
CA LEU A 68 -7.57 6.60 6.31
C LEU A 68 -8.32 7.48 7.31
N THR A 69 -9.18 6.87 8.13
CA THR A 69 -9.94 7.58 9.17
C THR A 69 -9.03 8.17 10.24
N SER A 70 -8.06 7.39 10.73
CA SER A 70 -7.09 7.84 11.74
C SER A 70 -6.19 8.95 11.20
N THR A 71 -5.78 8.85 9.94
CA THR A 71 -4.98 9.86 9.24
C THR A 71 -5.74 11.18 9.08
N LEU A 72 -7.02 11.13 8.70
CA LEU A 72 -7.87 12.32 8.62
C LEU A 72 -8.07 12.96 10.00
N ASN A 73 -8.35 12.17 11.03
CA ASN A 73 -8.48 12.65 12.39
C ASN A 73 -7.20 13.32 12.92
N LYS A 74 -6.03 12.76 12.56
CA LYS A 74 -4.71 13.33 12.85
C LYS A 74 -4.55 14.70 12.21
N LEU A 75 -4.90 14.83 10.91
CA LEU A 75 -4.91 16.10 10.19
C LEU A 75 -5.88 17.11 10.83
N ASP A 76 -7.10 16.71 11.10
CA ASP A 76 -8.13 17.59 11.68
C ASP A 76 -7.72 18.13 13.05
N ARG A 77 -6.96 17.35 13.84
CA ARG A 77 -6.43 17.77 15.14
C ARG A 77 -5.13 18.55 15.05
N GLY A 78 -4.47 18.59 13.89
CA GLY A 78 -3.15 19.20 13.73
C GLY A 78 -2.07 18.53 14.59
N MET A 79 -2.18 17.21 14.84
CA MET A 79 -1.29 16.47 15.73
C MET A 79 -0.09 15.92 14.98
N ILE A 80 1.11 16.37 15.35
CA ILE A 80 2.38 15.88 14.82
C ILE A 80 2.91 14.76 15.69
N ARG A 81 3.30 13.65 15.08
CA ARG A 81 3.91 12.50 15.75
C ARG A 81 5.41 12.50 15.55
N ILE A 82 6.15 12.50 16.68
CA ILE A 82 7.60 12.41 16.71
C ILE A 82 7.96 11.09 17.37
N ALA A 83 8.65 10.20 16.65
CA ALA A 83 9.04 8.89 17.18
C ALA A 83 10.54 8.81 17.43
N ALA A 84 10.94 8.24 18.57
CA ALA A 84 12.32 7.97 18.92
C ALA A 84 12.72 6.55 18.50
N PHE A 85 13.73 6.44 17.64
CA PHE A 85 14.32 5.19 17.15
C PHE A 85 15.78 5.06 17.58
N GLY A 86 16.30 3.85 17.60
CA GLY A 86 17.69 3.53 17.94
C GLY A 86 17.77 2.18 18.66
N LEU A 87 19.00 1.67 18.89
CA LEU A 87 19.23 0.43 19.62
C LEU A 87 18.82 0.55 21.09
N VAL A 88 18.80 -0.58 21.76
CA VAL A 88 18.60 -0.64 23.23
C VAL A 88 19.69 0.15 23.94
N SER A 89 19.35 0.71 25.10
CA SER A 89 20.26 1.48 25.96
C SER A 89 20.89 2.74 25.35
N ARG A 90 20.42 3.19 24.18
CA ARG A 90 20.83 4.50 23.60
C ARG A 90 20.19 5.70 24.31
N GLY A 91 19.18 5.47 25.16
CA GLY A 91 18.52 6.52 25.95
C GLY A 91 17.36 7.18 25.25
N LYS A 92 16.63 6.47 24.36
CA LYS A 92 15.41 6.98 23.69
C LYS A 92 14.40 7.56 24.67
N SER A 93 13.99 6.76 25.65
CA SER A 93 13.03 7.17 26.69
C SER A 93 13.56 8.34 27.54
N ALA A 94 14.87 8.37 27.80
CA ALA A 94 15.49 9.49 28.52
C ALA A 94 15.43 10.78 27.70
N VAL A 95 15.72 10.74 26.40
CA VAL A 95 15.60 11.91 25.49
C VAL A 95 14.17 12.44 25.47
N LEU A 96 13.18 11.56 25.35
CA LEU A 96 11.77 11.97 25.36
C LEU A 96 11.34 12.54 26.72
N ASN A 97 11.76 11.95 27.82
CA ASN A 97 11.51 12.48 29.18
C ASN A 97 12.12 13.87 29.37
N ALA A 98 13.36 14.05 28.91
CA ALA A 98 14.04 15.35 29.00
C ALA A 98 13.38 16.44 28.13
N LEU A 99 12.86 16.08 26.94
CA LEU A 99 12.07 17.01 26.11
C LEU A 99 10.78 17.45 26.77
N VAL A 100 10.09 16.52 27.47
CA VAL A 100 8.83 16.80 28.20
C VAL A 100 9.12 17.54 29.50
N GLY A 101 10.30 17.36 30.05
CA GLY A 101 10.67 17.89 31.39
C GLY A 101 10.11 17.08 32.57
N GLN A 102 9.66 15.86 32.31
CA GLN A 102 9.07 14.96 33.31
C GLN A 102 9.46 13.50 33.04
N LYS A 103 9.75 12.74 34.09
CA LYS A 103 10.03 11.28 33.99
C LYS A 103 8.73 10.46 33.88
N ILE A 104 8.13 10.48 32.70
CA ILE A 104 6.87 9.74 32.40
C ILE A 104 7.17 8.34 31.86
N LEU A 105 8.18 8.23 31.00
CA LEU A 105 8.62 6.98 30.38
C LEU A 105 9.62 6.29 31.31
N GLN A 106 9.49 4.98 31.44
CA GLN A 106 10.42 4.20 32.25
C GLN A 106 11.78 4.16 31.57
N THR A 107 12.82 4.54 32.31
CA THR A 107 14.24 4.40 31.94
C THR A 107 14.88 3.40 32.86
N GLY A 108 15.82 2.61 32.37
CA GLY A 108 16.55 1.65 33.19
C GLY A 108 17.75 1.06 32.46
N PRO A 109 18.76 0.55 33.21
CA PRO A 109 19.97 -0.04 32.65
C PRO A 109 19.72 -1.45 32.07
N LEU A 110 18.59 -2.08 32.38
CA LEU A 110 18.24 -3.41 31.87
C LEU A 110 17.67 -3.29 30.46
N ASN A 111 18.04 -4.23 29.59
CA ASN A 111 17.54 -4.33 28.24
C ASN A 111 16.04 -4.64 28.23
N GLY A 112 15.28 -4.08 27.28
CA GLY A 112 13.89 -4.44 27.06
C GLY A 112 12.86 -3.77 27.97
N VAL A 113 13.16 -2.62 28.56
CA VAL A 113 12.20 -1.87 29.39
C VAL A 113 10.98 -1.43 28.56
N THR A 114 11.18 -1.03 27.31
CA THR A 114 10.11 -0.62 26.39
C THR A 114 9.78 -1.78 25.45
N GLN A 115 8.82 -2.62 25.83
CA GLN A 115 8.38 -3.77 25.01
C GLN A 115 7.35 -3.37 23.94
N TRP A 116 6.61 -2.31 24.16
CA TRP A 116 5.56 -1.80 23.28
C TRP A 116 5.71 -0.30 23.08
N PRO A 117 5.37 0.26 21.90
CA PRO A 117 5.38 1.70 21.68
C PRO A 117 4.49 2.41 22.72
N ARG A 118 5.02 3.44 23.34
CA ARG A 118 4.29 4.29 24.30
C ARG A 118 4.24 5.71 23.77
N SER A 119 3.12 6.38 23.91
CA SER A 119 2.99 7.76 23.47
C SER A 119 2.75 8.70 24.65
N VAL A 120 3.36 9.90 24.56
CA VAL A 120 3.24 10.97 25.53
C VAL A 120 2.91 12.25 24.77
N ARG A 121 1.90 12.99 25.24
CA ARG A 121 1.60 14.31 24.69
C ARG A 121 2.59 15.33 25.20
N TRP A 122 3.10 16.14 24.28
CA TRP A 122 4.01 17.22 24.56
C TRP A 122 3.44 18.53 24.01
N ILE A 123 3.42 19.57 24.84
CA ILE A 123 3.00 20.91 24.46
C ILE A 123 4.26 21.79 24.47
N PRO A 124 4.93 21.94 23.35
CA PRO A 124 6.26 22.57 23.30
C PRO A 124 6.22 24.10 23.55
N SER A 125 5.05 24.73 23.37
CA SER A 125 4.86 26.17 23.59
C SER A 125 3.39 26.48 23.85
N GLU A 126 3.11 27.36 24.84
CA GLU A 126 1.75 27.82 25.16
C GLU A 126 1.03 28.53 24.00
N LYS A 127 1.79 29.09 23.05
CA LYS A 127 1.28 29.78 21.86
C LYS A 127 1.14 28.88 20.63
N GLY A 128 1.55 27.62 20.71
CA GLY A 128 1.59 26.70 19.57
C GLY A 128 0.21 26.11 19.23
N LYS A 129 -0.23 26.28 17.97
CA LYS A 129 -1.43 25.63 17.40
C LYS A 129 -1.22 24.15 17.09
N VAL A 130 -0.02 23.59 17.32
CA VAL A 130 0.35 22.21 16.97
C VAL A 130 0.47 21.38 18.23
N GLN A 131 -0.25 20.28 18.27
CA GLN A 131 -0.11 19.26 19.30
C GLN A 131 0.96 18.25 18.88
N VAL A 132 1.83 17.89 19.80
CA VAL A 132 2.89 16.91 19.54
C VAL A 132 2.63 15.64 20.35
N GLU A 133 2.70 14.51 19.70
CA GLU A 133 2.71 13.19 20.30
C GLU A 133 4.09 12.60 20.15
N LEU A 134 4.80 12.39 21.27
CA LEU A 134 6.09 11.72 21.32
C LEU A 134 5.86 10.23 21.48
N ILE A 135 6.49 9.41 20.61
CA ILE A 135 6.35 7.95 20.61
C ILE A 135 7.70 7.34 20.97
N ASP A 136 7.75 6.62 22.09
CA ASP A 136 8.88 5.79 22.47
C ASP A 136 8.76 4.42 21.82
N THR A 137 9.83 3.95 21.16
CA THR A 137 9.83 2.65 20.48
C THR A 137 10.77 1.65 21.18
N PRO A 138 10.48 0.35 21.10
CA PRO A 138 11.44 -0.69 21.47
C PRO A 138 12.78 -0.54 20.76
N GLY A 139 13.87 -1.06 21.32
CA GLY A 139 15.17 -1.06 20.66
C GLY A 139 15.15 -1.88 19.36
N LEU A 140 15.90 -1.42 18.36
CA LEU A 140 15.99 -2.10 17.05
C LEU A 140 16.64 -3.47 17.13
N ASP A 141 17.45 -3.73 18.16
CA ASP A 141 18.13 -4.99 18.46
C ASP A 141 17.30 -5.95 19.34
N GLU A 142 16.23 -5.46 19.99
CA GLU A 142 15.29 -6.31 20.71
C GLU A 142 14.28 -6.99 19.76
N ILE A 143 14.38 -6.72 18.50
CA ILE A 143 13.48 -7.21 17.46
C ILE A 143 13.94 -8.60 17.03
N GLU A 144 13.83 -9.57 17.93
CA GLU A 144 13.83 -10.97 17.55
C GLU A 144 12.41 -11.37 17.15
N GLY A 145 12.23 -11.53 15.83
CA GLY A 145 10.99 -12.00 15.25
C GLY A 145 10.23 -10.95 14.40
N GLN A 146 9.53 -11.42 13.37
CA GLN A 146 8.75 -10.63 12.41
C GLN A 146 7.76 -9.64 13.04
N PRO A 147 7.03 -9.95 14.14
CA PRO A 147 5.99 -9.04 14.66
C PRO A 147 6.53 -7.69 15.18
N ARG A 148 7.72 -7.68 15.77
CA ARG A 148 8.31 -6.43 16.31
C ARG A 148 8.90 -5.55 15.21
N ALA A 149 9.50 -6.16 14.17
CA ALA A 149 9.99 -5.43 13.00
C ALA A 149 8.84 -4.73 12.26
N GLU A 150 7.70 -5.40 12.12
CA GLU A 150 6.49 -4.81 11.54
C GLU A 150 5.99 -3.65 12.39
N MET A 151 5.93 -3.79 13.70
CA MET A 151 5.53 -2.72 14.61
C MET A 151 6.45 -1.49 14.53
N ALA A 152 7.77 -1.68 14.48
CA ALA A 152 8.72 -0.58 14.31
C ALA A 152 8.53 0.12 12.97
N ARG A 153 8.28 -0.64 11.89
CA ARG A 153 7.95 -0.07 10.57
C ARG A 153 6.64 0.70 10.58
N ASP A 154 5.62 0.20 11.26
CA ASP A 154 4.32 0.86 11.37
C ASP A 154 4.41 2.18 12.15
N VAL A 155 5.18 2.21 13.23
CA VAL A 155 5.45 3.47 13.96
C VAL A 155 6.24 4.43 13.06
N ALA A 156 7.26 3.96 12.33
CA ALA A 156 8.01 4.81 11.39
C ALA A 156 7.10 5.38 10.30
N ARG A 157 6.16 4.59 9.76
CA ARG A 157 5.18 5.08 8.78
C ARG A 157 4.29 6.18 9.35
N GLN A 158 3.84 6.04 10.59
CA GLN A 158 2.95 6.98 11.24
C GLN A 158 3.64 8.25 11.75
N ALA A 159 4.96 8.21 12.01
CA ALA A 159 5.74 9.34 12.46
C ALA A 159 5.87 10.42 11.38
N ASP A 160 5.76 11.68 11.77
CA ASP A 160 5.98 12.84 10.91
C ASP A 160 7.43 13.32 10.99
N LEU A 161 8.09 13.09 12.14
CA LEU A 161 9.50 13.36 12.39
C LEU A 161 10.08 12.19 13.18
N ILE A 162 11.30 11.79 12.85
CA ILE A 162 12.02 10.74 13.54
C ILE A 162 13.21 11.33 14.30
N LEU A 163 13.34 10.99 15.57
CA LEU A 163 14.53 11.21 16.37
C LEU A 163 15.32 9.90 16.39
N PHE A 164 16.39 9.83 15.62
CA PHE A 164 17.24 8.64 15.60
C PHE A 164 18.33 8.79 16.68
N VAL A 165 18.14 8.09 17.81
CA VAL A 165 18.99 8.24 19.00
C VAL A 165 20.13 7.24 18.95
N VAL A 166 21.35 7.75 19.00
CA VAL A 166 22.60 6.99 19.08
C VAL A 166 23.41 7.44 20.28
N ALA A 167 24.31 6.58 20.77
CA ALA A 167 25.26 6.92 21.82
C ALA A 167 26.53 6.10 21.59
N GLY A 168 27.69 6.76 21.52
CA GLY A 168 28.94 6.14 21.12
C GLY A 168 28.99 5.86 19.62
N ASP A 169 29.77 4.87 19.22
CA ASP A 169 29.94 4.50 17.82
C ASP A 169 28.63 3.96 17.22
N ILE A 170 28.38 4.38 15.96
CA ILE A 170 27.23 3.87 15.21
C ILE A 170 27.54 2.46 14.73
N THR A 171 26.69 1.52 15.13
CA THR A 171 26.76 0.13 14.70
C THR A 171 26.28 -0.04 13.25
N ARG A 172 26.63 -1.19 12.64
CA ARG A 172 26.15 -1.53 11.30
C ARG A 172 24.61 -1.59 11.22
N THR A 173 23.97 -2.10 12.28
CA THR A 173 22.50 -2.18 12.38
C THR A 173 21.87 -0.78 12.41
N GLU A 174 22.42 0.14 13.20
CA GLU A 174 21.96 1.55 13.25
C GLU A 174 22.14 2.23 11.91
N TYR A 175 23.27 2.03 11.26
CA TYR A 175 23.52 2.60 9.93
C TYR A 175 22.55 2.08 8.88
N GLN A 176 22.25 0.77 8.85
CA GLN A 176 21.28 0.18 7.95
C GLN A 176 19.87 0.73 8.18
N ALA A 177 19.44 0.78 9.45
CA ALA A 177 18.13 1.35 9.81
C ALA A 177 18.01 2.83 9.39
N LEU A 178 19.08 3.60 9.58
CA LEU A 178 19.14 5.01 9.13
C LEU A 178 18.96 5.13 7.62
N CYS A 179 19.64 4.26 6.84
CA CYS A 179 19.50 4.21 5.39
C CYS A 179 18.07 3.89 4.96
N GLU A 180 17.44 2.90 5.59
CA GLU A 180 16.04 2.51 5.30
C GLU A 180 15.07 3.66 5.57
N LEU A 181 15.20 4.33 6.72
CA LEU A 181 14.36 5.48 7.07
C LEU A 181 14.52 6.65 6.08
N ARG A 182 15.73 6.90 5.62
CA ARG A 182 15.99 7.92 4.59
C ARG A 182 15.46 7.54 3.22
N GLN A 183 15.55 6.28 2.82
CA GLN A 183 14.93 5.78 1.59
C GLN A 183 13.41 5.93 1.63
N ALA A 184 12.80 5.77 2.79
CA ALA A 184 11.38 6.03 3.03
C ALA A 184 11.02 7.53 3.05
N GLN A 185 11.99 8.43 2.76
CA GLN A 185 11.84 9.88 2.73
C GLN A 185 11.27 10.49 4.03
N LYS A 186 11.57 9.86 5.16
CA LYS A 186 11.14 10.37 6.47
C LYS A 186 12.07 11.49 6.94
N PRO A 187 11.52 12.64 7.37
CA PRO A 187 12.29 13.66 8.07
C PRO A 187 12.89 13.08 9.35
N LEU A 188 14.19 13.35 9.56
CA LEU A 188 14.96 12.71 10.61
C LEU A 188 15.95 13.67 11.24
N ILE A 189 16.08 13.62 12.56
CA ILE A 189 17.16 14.23 13.34
C ILE A 189 17.99 13.12 13.96
N LEU A 190 19.28 13.09 13.71
CA LEU A 190 20.21 12.22 14.41
C LEU A 190 20.54 12.86 15.77
N VAL A 191 20.15 12.19 16.85
CA VAL A 191 20.36 12.62 18.23
C VAL A 191 21.51 11.82 18.83
N PHE A 192 22.67 12.44 18.97
CA PHE A 192 23.81 11.84 19.67
C PHE A 192 23.66 12.12 21.17
N ASN A 193 23.28 11.09 21.90
CA ASN A 193 22.99 11.18 23.32
C ASN A 193 24.21 10.74 24.18
N LYS A 194 24.16 11.04 25.47
CA LYS A 194 25.19 10.75 26.47
C LYS A 194 26.51 11.47 26.22
N ILE A 195 26.46 12.72 25.74
CA ILE A 195 27.66 13.52 25.47
C ILE A 195 28.44 13.86 26.76
N ASP A 196 27.78 13.78 27.91
CA ASP A 196 28.37 13.93 29.25
C ASP A 196 29.48 12.91 29.54
N LEU A 197 29.43 11.75 28.87
CA LEU A 197 30.45 10.71 29.01
C LEU A 197 31.71 10.97 28.19
N TYR A 198 31.73 12.01 27.33
CA TYR A 198 32.82 12.31 26.43
C TYR A 198 33.42 13.67 26.73
N PRO A 199 34.78 13.82 26.87
CA PRO A 199 35.44 15.07 26.97
C PRO A 199 35.19 15.96 25.75
N ASP A 200 35.24 17.29 25.93
CA ASP A 200 34.93 18.24 24.84
C ASP A 200 35.80 18.06 23.58
N ARG A 201 37.06 17.65 23.77
CA ARG A 201 37.98 17.34 22.65
C ARG A 201 37.46 16.17 21.79
N ASP A 202 36.88 15.15 22.43
CA ASP A 202 36.42 13.96 21.74
C ASP A 202 35.09 14.17 21.03
N ARG A 203 34.26 15.13 21.51
CA ARG A 203 32.98 15.47 20.87
C ARG A 203 33.17 15.97 19.43
N GLN A 204 34.18 16.77 19.15
CA GLN A 204 34.49 17.22 17.81
C GLN A 204 34.96 16.07 16.90
N VAL A 205 35.80 15.19 17.44
CA VAL A 205 36.29 14.01 16.72
C VAL A 205 35.14 13.06 16.41
N ILE A 206 34.26 12.80 17.39
CA ILE A 206 33.06 11.98 17.22
C ILE A 206 32.15 12.59 16.14
N TYR A 207 31.93 13.90 16.18
CA TYR A 207 31.14 14.60 15.17
C TYR A 207 31.72 14.45 13.77
N GLN A 208 33.04 14.61 13.61
CA GLN A 208 33.73 14.41 12.34
C GLN A 208 33.67 12.95 11.88
N ASN A 209 33.83 12.00 12.80
CA ASN A 209 33.72 10.56 12.50
C ASN A 209 32.30 10.17 12.07
N LEU A 210 31.28 10.72 12.74
CA LEU A 210 29.88 10.55 12.35
C LEU A 210 29.63 11.01 10.91
N GLN A 211 30.22 12.14 10.52
CA GLN A 211 30.10 12.67 9.15
C GLN A 211 30.80 11.78 8.11
N GLN A 212 31.89 11.08 8.50
CA GLN A 212 32.69 10.24 7.60
C GLN A 212 32.19 8.76 7.54
N LEU A 213 31.28 8.36 8.41
CA LEU A 213 30.74 7.01 8.43
C LEU A 213 30.14 6.60 7.07
N GLY A 214 30.48 5.39 6.63
CA GLY A 214 30.08 4.86 5.33
C GLY A 214 31.08 5.10 4.19
N ALA A 215 32.19 5.83 4.44
CA ALA A 215 33.19 6.14 3.41
C ALA A 215 34.01 4.91 2.92
N GLY A 216 34.01 3.81 3.67
CA GLY A 216 34.85 2.62 3.41
C GLY A 216 34.10 1.38 2.89
N SER A 217 32.79 1.41 2.73
CA SER A 217 32.03 0.25 2.27
C SER A 217 31.77 0.32 0.77
N SER A 218 32.22 -0.68 0.02
CA SER A 218 31.88 -0.81 -1.41
C SER A 218 30.35 -0.81 -1.58
N GLY A 219 29.79 0.32 -2.04
CA GLY A 219 28.35 0.53 -2.24
C GLY A 219 27.62 1.28 -1.11
N GLY A 220 28.28 1.61 0.02
CA GLY A 220 27.70 2.43 1.10
C GLY A 220 27.69 3.91 0.75
N ARG A 221 26.54 4.59 0.97
CA ARG A 221 26.51 6.07 0.92
C ARG A 221 27.14 6.61 2.19
N ARG A 222 27.96 7.67 2.06
CA ARG A 222 28.51 8.37 3.24
C ARG A 222 27.37 8.98 4.07
N LEU A 223 27.52 9.02 5.39
CA LEU A 223 26.52 9.64 6.26
C LEU A 223 26.26 11.10 5.87
N GLN A 224 27.28 11.83 5.40
CA GLN A 224 27.16 13.17 4.82
C GLN A 224 26.22 13.25 3.61
N GLN A 225 26.03 12.15 2.88
CA GLN A 225 25.07 12.08 1.78
C GLN A 225 23.66 11.74 2.27
N LEU A 226 23.56 11.20 3.49
CA LEU A 226 22.30 10.85 4.11
C LEU A 226 21.74 11.93 5.01
N LEU A 227 22.61 12.68 5.73
CA LEU A 227 22.25 13.70 6.72
C LEU A 227 23.09 14.94 6.51
N SER A 228 22.48 16.10 6.58
CA SER A 228 23.19 17.38 6.67
C SER A 228 23.73 17.58 8.09
N THR A 229 24.74 18.45 8.24
CA THR A 229 25.27 18.82 9.56
C THR A 229 24.21 19.39 10.48
N GLU A 230 23.23 20.07 9.91
CA GLU A 230 22.11 20.65 10.65
C GLU A 230 21.11 19.60 11.20
N GLU A 231 21.12 18.38 10.67
CA GLU A 231 20.25 17.29 11.12
C GLU A 231 20.87 16.48 12.26
N ILE A 232 22.06 16.83 12.76
CA ILE A 232 22.76 16.17 13.85
C ILE A 232 22.75 17.07 15.08
N VAL A 233 22.26 16.59 16.21
CA VAL A 233 22.19 17.30 17.48
C VAL A 233 22.79 16.45 18.58
N MET A 234 23.62 17.07 19.44
CA MET A 234 24.26 16.42 20.58
C MET A 234 23.50 16.73 21.87
N VAL A 235 23.23 15.73 22.71
CA VAL A 235 22.46 15.89 23.94
C VAL A 235 23.02 15.02 25.08
N ALA A 236 22.77 15.47 26.32
CA ALA A 236 22.87 14.67 27.53
C ALA A 236 21.48 14.62 28.19
N ALA A 237 20.69 13.61 27.85
CA ALA A 237 19.30 13.54 28.28
C ALA A 237 19.13 13.12 29.75
N GLU A 238 20.05 12.32 30.28
CA GLU A 238 20.10 11.89 31.68
C GLU A 238 21.58 11.84 32.09
N PRO A 239 22.19 13.03 32.37
CA PRO A 239 23.60 13.12 32.72
C PRO A 239 23.97 12.29 33.93
N ALA A 240 25.18 11.74 33.94
CA ALA A 240 25.70 11.04 35.08
C ALA A 240 25.88 12.00 36.29
N ALA A 241 25.64 11.49 37.48
CA ALA A 241 25.92 12.24 38.69
C ALA A 241 27.42 12.52 38.83
N LEU A 242 27.76 13.74 39.19
CA LEU A 242 29.12 14.21 39.38
C LEU A 242 29.37 14.40 40.89
N GLU A 243 30.54 14.03 41.33
CA GLU A 243 31.00 14.34 42.70
C GLU A 243 31.44 15.79 42.77
N VAL A 244 30.70 16.61 43.51
CA VAL A 244 30.94 18.03 43.69
C VAL A 244 31.58 18.24 45.07
N ARG A 245 32.71 18.94 45.09
CA ARG A 245 33.35 19.36 46.34
C ARG A 245 32.67 20.63 46.82
N VAL A 246 31.98 20.56 47.95
CA VAL A 246 31.34 21.70 48.59
C VAL A 246 32.25 22.22 49.74
N GLU A 247 32.66 23.45 49.61
CA GLU A 247 33.43 24.16 50.69
C GLU A 247 32.44 25.00 51.48
N TRP A 248 32.32 24.70 52.75
CA TRP A 248 31.46 25.42 53.67
C TRP A 248 32.19 26.65 54.25
N PRO A 249 31.44 27.72 54.67
CA PRO A 249 32.04 28.93 55.22
C PRO A 249 32.91 28.69 56.47
N ASP A 250 32.72 27.56 57.12
CA ASP A 250 33.47 27.13 58.31
C ASP A 250 34.79 26.37 57.95
N GLY A 251 35.08 26.27 56.66
CA GLY A 251 36.28 25.57 56.15
C GLY A 251 36.14 24.06 56.06
N GLN A 252 34.96 23.52 56.36
CA GLN A 252 34.71 22.10 56.15
C GLN A 252 34.53 21.83 54.65
N VAL A 253 35.06 20.66 54.21
CA VAL A 253 34.91 20.19 52.82
C VAL A 253 34.09 18.92 52.84
N THR A 254 32.95 18.95 52.15
CA THR A 254 32.12 17.74 51.93
C THR A 254 32.09 17.39 50.44
N TYR A 255 31.88 16.13 50.13
CA TYR A 255 31.70 15.64 48.76
C TYR A 255 30.23 15.21 48.62
N GLU A 256 29.53 15.81 47.68
CA GLU A 256 28.14 15.50 47.43
C GLU A 256 27.96 15.08 45.97
N TRP A 257 27.08 14.10 45.74
CA TRP A 257 26.76 13.71 44.38
C TRP A 257 25.63 14.59 43.84
N GLU A 258 25.92 15.39 42.81
CA GLU A 258 24.94 16.23 42.15
C GLU A 258 24.69 15.70 40.74
N THR A 259 23.41 15.59 40.35
CA THR A 259 23.01 15.25 38.98
C THR A 259 22.77 16.51 38.19
N PRO A 260 23.58 16.80 37.18
CA PRO A 260 23.36 17.99 36.32
C PRO A 260 22.01 17.92 35.61
N PRO A 261 21.41 19.09 35.28
CA PRO A 261 20.18 19.12 34.52
C PRO A 261 20.39 18.56 33.10
N PRO A 262 19.33 17.97 32.50
CA PRO A 262 19.37 17.48 31.12
C PRO A 262 19.80 18.59 30.14
N GLN A 263 20.71 18.26 29.23
CA GLN A 263 21.16 19.18 28.16
C GLN A 263 20.49 18.80 26.85
N VAL A 264 19.27 19.30 26.62
CA VAL A 264 18.43 19.00 25.43
C VAL A 264 17.89 20.26 24.76
N ASP A 265 18.33 21.43 25.18
CA ASP A 265 17.78 22.71 24.69
C ASP A 265 18.00 22.90 23.18
N GLU A 266 19.15 22.52 22.64
CA GLU A 266 19.44 22.58 21.21
C GLU A 266 18.46 21.68 20.42
N LEU A 267 18.23 20.45 20.88
CA LEU A 267 17.27 19.53 20.28
C LEU A 267 15.85 20.09 20.32
N LYS A 268 15.46 20.67 21.46
CA LYS A 268 14.16 21.30 21.65
C LYS A 268 13.98 22.48 20.70
N GLN A 269 14.97 23.35 20.58
CA GLN A 269 14.94 24.49 19.64
C GLN A 269 14.89 24.01 18.19
N LYS A 270 15.65 22.98 17.83
CA LYS A 270 15.64 22.40 16.49
C LYS A 270 14.28 21.83 16.13
N ILE A 271 13.68 21.04 17.01
CA ILE A 271 12.32 20.51 16.83
C ILE A 271 11.32 21.66 16.66
N LEU A 272 11.36 22.67 17.56
CA LEU A 272 10.48 23.84 17.47
C LEU A 272 10.64 24.60 16.15
N SER A 273 11.86 24.79 15.67
CA SER A 273 12.13 25.45 14.40
C SER A 273 11.50 24.71 13.22
N ILE A 274 11.64 23.36 13.19
CA ILE A 274 11.03 22.50 12.16
C ILE A 274 9.50 22.57 12.26
N LEU A 275 8.92 22.44 13.46
CA LEU A 275 7.49 22.49 13.66
C LEU A 275 6.87 23.84 13.25
N ASN A 276 7.53 24.93 13.56
CA ASN A 276 7.07 26.28 13.21
C ASN A 276 7.21 26.56 11.71
N ARG A 277 8.29 26.10 11.09
CA ARG A 277 8.59 26.38 9.69
C ARG A 277 7.87 25.43 8.73
N GLU A 278 7.76 24.15 9.07
CA GLU A 278 7.33 23.10 8.14
C GLU A 278 6.26 22.15 8.71
N GLY A 279 5.89 22.27 9.99
CA GLY A 279 5.08 21.27 10.69
C GLY A 279 3.76 20.91 9.99
N ARG A 280 3.05 21.90 9.43
CA ARG A 280 1.81 21.65 8.68
C ARG A 280 2.07 20.98 7.33
N SER A 281 3.16 21.34 6.66
CA SER A 281 3.55 20.72 5.39
C SER A 281 3.98 19.27 5.58
N LEU A 282 4.73 18.98 6.64
CA LEU A 282 5.13 17.62 7.02
C LEU A 282 3.92 16.75 7.34
N LEU A 283 2.99 17.27 8.12
CA LEU A 283 1.74 16.59 8.46
C LEU A 283 0.91 16.29 7.20
N ALA A 284 0.78 17.26 6.31
CA ALA A 284 0.06 17.11 5.04
C ALA A 284 0.73 16.08 4.12
N LEU A 285 2.04 16.15 3.97
CA LEU A 285 2.81 15.23 3.12
C LEU A 285 2.71 13.79 3.64
N ASN A 286 2.94 13.58 4.95
CA ASN A 286 2.86 12.24 5.53
C ASN A 286 1.43 11.67 5.44
N ALA A 287 0.42 12.50 5.63
CA ALA A 287 -0.97 12.10 5.47
C ALA A 287 -1.30 11.69 4.03
N LEU A 288 -0.77 12.39 3.03
CA LEU A 288 -0.94 12.02 1.61
C LEU A 288 -0.22 10.71 1.26
N ILE A 289 0.98 10.49 1.80
CA ILE A 289 1.72 9.24 1.61
C ILE A 289 0.93 8.07 2.20
N GLN A 290 0.47 8.19 3.46
CA GLN A 290 -0.34 7.16 4.11
C GLN A 290 -1.66 6.90 3.39
N ALA A 291 -2.31 7.95 2.90
CA ALA A 291 -3.54 7.81 2.10
C ALA A 291 -3.28 7.03 0.81
N ARG A 292 -2.21 7.36 0.09
CA ARG A 292 -1.83 6.67 -1.15
C ARG A 292 -1.50 5.19 -0.92
N GLU A 293 -0.78 4.87 0.16
CA GLU A 293 -0.49 3.48 0.54
C GLU A 293 -1.77 2.71 0.87
N ALA A 294 -2.67 3.31 1.65
CA ALA A 294 -3.95 2.70 1.99
C ALA A 294 -4.85 2.52 0.75
N GLU A 295 -4.90 3.51 -0.14
CA GLU A 295 -5.64 3.40 -1.42
C GLU A 295 -5.08 2.30 -2.31
N ALA A 296 -3.76 2.17 -2.41
CA ALA A 296 -3.12 1.09 -3.16
C ALA A 296 -3.43 -0.29 -2.56
N ALA A 297 -3.38 -0.42 -1.24
CA ALA A 297 -3.73 -1.65 -0.53
C ALA A 297 -5.22 -2.01 -0.70
N ILE A 298 -6.13 -1.02 -0.64
CA ILE A 298 -7.56 -1.20 -0.91
C ILE A 298 -7.76 -1.68 -2.35
N ALA A 299 -7.08 -1.05 -3.32
CA ALA A 299 -7.19 -1.45 -4.72
C ALA A 299 -6.71 -2.89 -4.92
N HIS A 300 -5.56 -3.25 -4.38
CA HIS A 300 -5.00 -4.60 -4.47
C HIS A 300 -5.93 -5.66 -3.86
N LYS A 301 -6.36 -5.46 -2.61
CA LYS A 301 -7.30 -6.38 -1.92
C LYS A 301 -8.63 -6.49 -2.65
N THR A 302 -9.11 -5.38 -3.21
CA THR A 302 -10.36 -5.36 -4.00
C THR A 302 -10.22 -6.19 -5.26
N ILE A 303 -9.11 -6.06 -5.98
CA ILE A 303 -8.83 -6.85 -7.18
C ILE A 303 -8.72 -8.33 -6.83
N GLU A 304 -7.92 -8.67 -5.81
CA GLU A 304 -7.71 -10.04 -5.36
C GLU A 304 -9.02 -10.77 -5.02
N LEU A 305 -9.88 -10.15 -4.22
CA LEU A 305 -11.18 -10.73 -3.87
C LEU A 305 -12.14 -10.80 -5.04
N ARG A 306 -12.12 -9.80 -5.92
CA ARG A 306 -12.92 -9.81 -7.15
C ARG A 306 -12.43 -10.84 -8.16
N ASN A 307 -11.14 -11.19 -8.15
CA ASN A 307 -10.60 -12.23 -9.01
C ASN A 307 -11.21 -13.60 -8.67
N ILE A 308 -11.37 -13.93 -7.38
CA ILE A 308 -12.04 -15.15 -6.94
C ILE A 308 -13.50 -15.16 -7.42
N GLU A 309 -14.22 -14.06 -7.22
CA GLU A 309 -15.62 -13.94 -7.67
C GLU A 309 -15.72 -13.96 -9.21
N ALA A 310 -14.72 -13.40 -9.92
CA ALA A 310 -14.65 -13.42 -11.37
C ALA A 310 -14.41 -14.85 -11.91
N GLU A 311 -13.51 -15.61 -11.31
CA GLU A 311 -13.26 -17.00 -11.68
C GLU A 311 -14.49 -17.87 -11.50
N ASP A 312 -15.21 -17.73 -10.37
CA ASP A 312 -16.47 -18.43 -10.13
C ASP A 312 -17.53 -18.04 -11.19
N MET A 313 -17.60 -16.76 -11.52
CA MET A 313 -18.53 -16.27 -12.54
C MET A 313 -18.18 -16.82 -13.93
N ILE A 314 -16.91 -16.78 -14.33
CA ILE A 314 -16.41 -17.35 -15.58
C ILE A 314 -16.79 -18.84 -15.65
N TRP A 315 -16.54 -19.57 -14.57
CA TRP A 315 -16.88 -20.99 -14.50
C TRP A 315 -18.38 -21.27 -14.63
N GLN A 316 -19.22 -20.47 -13.98
CA GLN A 316 -20.69 -20.58 -14.08
C GLN A 316 -21.19 -20.32 -15.50
N TYR A 317 -20.73 -19.26 -16.14
CA TYR A 317 -21.12 -18.95 -17.52
C TYR A 317 -20.62 -19.98 -18.53
N SER A 318 -19.40 -20.51 -18.33
CA SER A 318 -18.82 -21.58 -19.15
C SER A 318 -19.69 -22.86 -19.08
N LYS A 319 -20.12 -23.24 -17.88
CA LYS A 319 -21.05 -24.37 -17.68
C LYS A 319 -22.41 -24.10 -18.30
N TYR A 320 -22.94 -22.89 -18.12
CA TYR A 320 -24.22 -22.52 -18.71
C TYR A 320 -24.19 -22.60 -20.23
N LYS A 321 -23.16 -22.01 -20.88
CA LYS A 321 -22.97 -22.10 -22.33
C LYS A 321 -22.84 -23.56 -22.77
N ALA A 322 -22.02 -24.33 -22.07
CA ALA A 322 -21.84 -25.75 -22.38
C ALA A 322 -23.15 -26.53 -22.33
N LEU A 323 -23.99 -26.31 -21.32
CA LEU A 323 -25.31 -26.96 -21.22
C LEU A 323 -26.24 -26.52 -22.34
N VAL A 324 -26.32 -25.23 -22.62
CA VAL A 324 -27.18 -24.72 -23.70
C VAL A 324 -26.81 -25.33 -25.04
N VAL A 325 -25.51 -25.36 -25.37
CA VAL A 325 -24.99 -25.93 -26.62
C VAL A 325 -25.18 -27.46 -26.64
N GLY A 326 -24.92 -28.13 -25.49
CA GLY A 326 -25.08 -29.58 -25.40
C GLY A 326 -26.51 -30.10 -25.59
N LEU A 327 -27.47 -29.37 -25.05
CA LEU A 327 -28.90 -29.77 -25.07
C LEU A 327 -29.66 -29.33 -26.34
N ASN A 328 -29.13 -28.33 -27.07
CA ASN A 328 -29.76 -27.80 -28.27
C ASN A 328 -29.50 -28.73 -29.49
N PRO A 329 -30.51 -29.21 -30.20
CA PRO A 329 -30.33 -30.05 -31.37
C PRO A 329 -29.99 -29.23 -32.65
N ILE A 330 -30.10 -27.90 -32.66
CA ILE A 330 -29.97 -27.06 -33.84
C ILE A 330 -28.66 -26.29 -33.80
N ALA A 331 -27.70 -26.67 -34.67
CA ALA A 331 -26.35 -26.09 -34.69
C ALA A 331 -26.27 -24.57 -34.87
N PHE A 332 -27.19 -23.99 -35.63
CA PHE A 332 -27.19 -22.51 -35.86
C PHE A 332 -27.60 -21.71 -34.61
N LEU A 333 -28.55 -22.21 -33.84
CA LEU A 333 -28.95 -21.57 -32.59
C LEU A 333 -27.87 -21.69 -31.51
N ASP A 334 -27.01 -22.72 -31.57
CA ASP A 334 -25.87 -22.88 -30.69
C ASP A 334 -24.84 -21.72 -30.83
N LEU A 335 -24.58 -21.30 -32.06
CA LEU A 335 -23.66 -20.23 -32.34
C LEU A 335 -24.14 -18.87 -31.82
N LEU A 336 -25.39 -18.53 -32.07
CA LEU A 336 -25.99 -17.27 -31.61
C LEU A 336 -26.18 -17.27 -30.10
N GLY A 337 -26.64 -18.35 -29.51
CA GLY A 337 -26.78 -18.49 -28.06
C GLY A 337 -25.46 -18.43 -27.31
N GLY A 338 -24.41 -19.03 -27.89
CA GLY A 338 -23.04 -18.98 -27.36
C GLY A 338 -22.47 -17.56 -27.33
N ALA A 339 -22.62 -16.80 -28.41
CA ALA A 339 -22.15 -15.42 -28.48
C ALA A 339 -22.89 -14.49 -27.49
N VAL A 340 -24.19 -14.70 -27.31
CA VAL A 340 -25.00 -13.93 -26.34
C VAL A 340 -24.55 -14.26 -24.91
N ALA A 341 -24.22 -15.52 -24.60
CA ALA A 341 -23.71 -15.91 -23.29
C ALA A 341 -22.35 -15.27 -22.98
N ASP A 342 -21.44 -15.22 -23.95
CA ASP A 342 -20.13 -14.58 -23.81
C ASP A 342 -20.24 -13.05 -23.63
N LEU A 343 -21.14 -12.40 -24.36
CA LEU A 343 -21.44 -10.97 -24.15
C LEU A 343 -22.02 -10.71 -22.77
N ALA A 344 -22.90 -11.58 -22.29
CA ALA A 344 -23.46 -11.48 -20.95
C ALA A 344 -22.37 -11.67 -19.86
N LEU A 345 -21.45 -12.62 -20.06
CA LEU A 345 -20.30 -12.84 -19.21
C LEU A 345 -19.41 -11.58 -19.14
N ILE A 346 -18.99 -11.04 -20.27
CA ILE A 346 -18.14 -9.82 -20.33
C ILE A 346 -18.82 -8.66 -19.59
N ARG A 347 -20.11 -8.43 -19.82
CA ARG A 347 -20.86 -7.36 -19.11
C ARG A 347 -20.99 -7.62 -17.61
N SER A 348 -21.12 -8.88 -17.21
CA SER A 348 -21.21 -9.25 -15.79
C SER A 348 -19.87 -9.07 -15.08
N LEU A 349 -18.77 -9.44 -15.74
CA LEU A 349 -17.42 -9.16 -15.26
C LEU A 349 -17.16 -7.66 -15.15
N ALA A 350 -17.50 -6.88 -16.16
CA ALA A 350 -17.37 -5.41 -16.13
C ALA A 350 -18.13 -4.79 -14.95
N ARG A 351 -19.35 -5.28 -14.67
CA ARG A 351 -20.12 -4.84 -13.50
C ARG A 351 -19.47 -5.24 -12.17
N LEU A 352 -18.87 -6.44 -12.11
CA LEU A 352 -18.14 -6.91 -10.93
C LEU A 352 -16.97 -5.99 -10.61
N TYR A 353 -16.20 -5.59 -11.64
CA TYR A 353 -15.09 -4.65 -11.49
C TYR A 353 -15.53 -3.18 -11.35
N GLY A 354 -16.83 -2.89 -11.38
CA GLY A 354 -17.38 -1.55 -11.24
C GLY A 354 -17.22 -0.68 -12.49
N LEU A 355 -16.93 -1.31 -13.63
CA LEU A 355 -16.71 -0.66 -14.94
C LEU A 355 -17.98 -0.83 -15.79
N PRO A 356 -18.85 0.18 -15.91
CA PRO A 356 -20.04 0.06 -16.75
C PRO A 356 -19.62 -0.05 -18.22
N MET A 357 -19.94 -1.19 -18.83
CA MET A 357 -19.67 -1.47 -20.23
C MET A 357 -21.00 -1.63 -20.98
N ASN A 358 -21.17 -0.90 -22.07
CA ASN A 358 -22.34 -1.05 -22.92
C ASN A 358 -22.22 -2.29 -23.84
N SER A 359 -23.32 -2.67 -24.50
CA SER A 359 -23.33 -3.86 -25.35
C SER A 359 -22.41 -3.75 -26.57
N TYR A 360 -22.21 -2.55 -27.10
CA TYR A 360 -21.32 -2.29 -28.22
C TYR A 360 -19.84 -2.49 -27.82
N GLU A 361 -19.43 -1.96 -26.67
CA GLU A 361 -18.07 -2.11 -26.15
C GLU A 361 -17.77 -3.59 -25.84
N ALA A 362 -18.70 -4.29 -25.22
CA ALA A 362 -18.59 -5.72 -24.96
C ALA A 362 -18.47 -6.54 -26.26
N ALA A 363 -19.25 -6.19 -27.30
CA ALA A 363 -19.15 -6.84 -28.60
C ALA A 363 -17.83 -6.56 -29.30
N LYS A 364 -17.33 -5.32 -29.24
CA LYS A 364 -16.01 -4.96 -29.77
C LYS A 364 -14.90 -5.74 -29.06
N MET A 365 -15.00 -5.87 -27.75
CA MET A 365 -14.05 -6.64 -26.96
C MET A 365 -14.09 -8.14 -27.31
N LEU A 366 -15.29 -8.75 -27.37
CA LEU A 366 -15.45 -10.13 -27.79
C LEU A 366 -14.85 -10.37 -29.16
N LYS A 367 -15.12 -9.50 -30.12
CA LYS A 367 -14.55 -9.54 -31.46
C LYS A 367 -13.02 -9.53 -31.40
N THR A 368 -12.42 -8.61 -30.62
CA THR A 368 -10.97 -8.54 -30.45
C THR A 368 -10.41 -9.84 -29.88
N ILE A 369 -11.03 -10.41 -28.84
CA ILE A 369 -10.59 -11.68 -28.22
C ILE A 369 -10.63 -12.83 -29.26
N VAL A 370 -11.73 -12.98 -29.98
CA VAL A 370 -11.90 -14.04 -30.98
C VAL A 370 -10.89 -13.92 -32.12
N PHE A 371 -10.69 -12.72 -32.66
CA PHE A 371 -9.73 -12.53 -33.75
C PHE A 371 -8.27 -12.64 -33.30
N SER A 372 -7.94 -12.22 -32.08
CA SER A 372 -6.58 -12.28 -31.54
C SER A 372 -6.18 -13.66 -30.99
N SER A 373 -7.14 -14.57 -30.85
CA SER A 373 -6.87 -15.95 -30.39
C SER A 373 -6.21 -16.85 -31.44
N GLY A 374 -5.87 -16.31 -32.62
CA GLY A 374 -5.11 -17.01 -33.64
C GLY A 374 -5.79 -18.24 -34.22
N GLY A 375 -7.10 -18.24 -34.30
CA GLY A 375 -7.86 -19.35 -34.86
C GLY A 375 -8.26 -20.47 -33.85
N LEU A 376 -7.76 -20.45 -32.63
CA LEU A 376 -8.18 -21.42 -31.59
C LEU A 376 -9.68 -21.31 -31.30
N LEU A 377 -10.19 -20.11 -31.10
CA LEU A 377 -11.61 -19.87 -30.91
C LEU A 377 -12.39 -19.93 -32.24
N LEU A 378 -11.75 -19.62 -33.37
CA LEU A 378 -12.33 -19.82 -34.69
C LEU A 378 -12.43 -21.33 -35.04
N GLY A 379 -11.47 -22.15 -34.61
CA GLY A 379 -11.51 -23.60 -34.69
C GLY A 379 -12.64 -24.18 -33.82
N GLU A 380 -12.95 -23.57 -32.68
CA GLU A 380 -14.13 -23.90 -31.88
C GLU A 380 -15.44 -23.70 -32.65
N LEU A 381 -15.55 -22.52 -33.32
CA LEU A 381 -16.72 -22.24 -34.18
C LEU A 381 -16.86 -23.24 -35.32
N GLY A 382 -15.74 -23.60 -35.97
CA GLY A 382 -15.71 -24.61 -37.03
C GLY A 382 -16.04 -26.02 -36.53
N SER A 383 -15.43 -26.43 -35.43
CA SER A 383 -15.70 -27.74 -34.80
C SER A 383 -17.15 -27.83 -34.27
N SER A 384 -17.69 -26.74 -33.74
CA SER A 384 -19.09 -26.65 -33.29
C SER A 384 -20.08 -26.84 -34.44
N LEU A 385 -19.77 -26.30 -35.62
CA LEU A 385 -20.57 -26.51 -36.82
C LEU A 385 -20.52 -27.98 -37.30
N VAL A 386 -19.31 -28.56 -37.39
CA VAL A 386 -19.15 -29.95 -37.81
C VAL A 386 -19.79 -30.94 -36.82
N LEU A 387 -19.54 -30.77 -35.53
CA LEU A 387 -20.15 -31.59 -34.47
C LEU A 387 -21.64 -31.34 -34.37
N GLY A 388 -22.10 -30.11 -34.56
CA GLY A 388 -23.50 -29.76 -34.56
C GLY A 388 -24.29 -30.40 -35.72
N LEU A 389 -23.70 -30.47 -36.93
CA LEU A 389 -24.28 -31.19 -38.04
C LEU A 389 -24.34 -32.71 -37.76
N GLY A 390 -23.25 -33.28 -37.22
CA GLY A 390 -23.25 -34.69 -36.77
C GLY A 390 -24.27 -34.98 -35.68
N LYS A 391 -24.45 -34.07 -34.75
CA LYS A 391 -25.48 -34.16 -33.69
C LYS A 391 -26.89 -34.05 -34.25
N SER A 392 -27.13 -33.14 -35.19
CA SER A 392 -28.44 -32.98 -35.82
C SER A 392 -28.83 -34.18 -36.63
N THR A 393 -27.89 -34.78 -37.39
CA THR A 393 -28.15 -36.05 -38.13
C THR A 393 -28.37 -37.23 -37.20
N ALA A 394 -27.59 -37.35 -36.12
CA ALA A 394 -27.76 -38.38 -35.10
C ALA A 394 -29.09 -38.23 -34.34
N ALA A 395 -29.54 -36.99 -34.06
CA ALA A 395 -30.83 -36.72 -33.43
C ALA A 395 -32.02 -37.15 -34.30
N LEU A 396 -31.94 -36.93 -35.62
CA LEU A 396 -32.96 -37.36 -36.57
C LEU A 396 -33.02 -38.90 -36.71
N ALA A 397 -31.89 -39.58 -36.56
CA ALA A 397 -31.76 -41.03 -36.65
C ALA A 397 -31.98 -41.78 -35.32
N SER A 398 -31.99 -41.07 -34.19
CA SER A 398 -32.06 -41.71 -32.84
C SER A 398 -33.41 -42.28 -32.47
N GLY A 399 -34.45 -42.00 -33.26
CA GLY A 399 -35.80 -42.57 -33.03
C GLY A 399 -35.91 -44.09 -33.27
N GLU A 400 -34.94 -44.74 -33.92
CA GLU A 400 -35.04 -46.13 -34.37
C GLU A 400 -34.01 -47.10 -33.74
N ASN A 401 -32.89 -46.62 -33.11
CA ASN A 401 -31.85 -47.52 -32.59
C ASN A 401 -31.11 -46.97 -31.35
N PRO A 402 -30.89 -47.80 -30.28
CA PRO A 402 -30.16 -47.37 -29.07
C PRO A 402 -28.71 -46.97 -29.28
N THR A 403 -28.04 -47.48 -30.32
CA THR A 403 -26.65 -47.14 -30.68
C THR A 403 -26.51 -45.70 -31.16
N ASN A 404 -27.52 -45.14 -31.81
CA ASN A 404 -27.55 -43.78 -32.29
C ASN A 404 -27.70 -42.77 -31.14
N PHE A 405 -28.34 -43.15 -30.04
CA PHE A 405 -28.45 -42.34 -28.84
C PHE A 405 -27.09 -42.14 -28.14
N SER A 406 -26.25 -43.18 -28.06
CA SER A 406 -24.93 -43.10 -27.48
C SER A 406 -23.99 -42.21 -28.32
N ALA A 407 -24.09 -42.28 -29.64
CA ALA A 407 -23.34 -41.41 -30.56
C ALA A 407 -23.78 -39.95 -30.45
N TYR A 408 -25.08 -39.70 -30.35
CA TYR A 408 -25.64 -38.36 -30.09
C TYR A 408 -25.15 -37.79 -28.75
N ALA A 409 -25.22 -38.55 -27.67
CA ALA A 409 -24.79 -38.15 -26.36
C ALA A 409 -23.26 -37.84 -26.32
N GLY A 410 -22.46 -38.67 -27.01
CA GLY A 410 -21.02 -38.42 -27.15
C GLY A 410 -20.68 -37.12 -27.91
N ALA A 411 -21.33 -36.89 -29.05
CA ALA A 411 -21.16 -35.68 -29.85
C ALA A 411 -21.64 -34.44 -29.10
N ALA A 412 -22.79 -34.54 -28.42
CA ALA A 412 -23.32 -33.46 -27.60
C ALA A 412 -22.39 -33.07 -26.45
N LEU A 413 -21.80 -34.05 -25.76
CA LEU A 413 -20.85 -33.82 -24.67
C LEU A 413 -19.52 -33.21 -25.18
N ALA A 414 -19.04 -33.67 -26.34
CA ALA A 414 -17.84 -33.11 -26.96
C ALA A 414 -18.07 -31.64 -27.33
N GLN A 415 -19.13 -31.35 -28.07
CA GLN A 415 -19.51 -30.00 -28.48
C GLN A 415 -19.73 -29.05 -27.28
N ALA A 416 -20.47 -29.52 -26.26
CA ALA A 416 -20.68 -28.79 -25.02
C ALA A 416 -19.38 -28.42 -24.31
N SER A 417 -18.44 -29.38 -24.24
CA SER A 417 -17.14 -29.17 -23.59
C SER A 417 -16.29 -28.13 -24.32
N ILE A 418 -16.27 -28.19 -25.66
CA ILE A 418 -15.54 -27.22 -26.50
C ILE A 418 -16.16 -25.83 -26.35
N ALA A 419 -17.49 -25.70 -26.39
CA ALA A 419 -18.18 -24.43 -26.25
C ALA A 419 -17.97 -23.82 -24.84
N GLY A 420 -17.97 -24.64 -23.80
CA GLY A 420 -17.65 -24.22 -22.44
C GLY A 420 -16.20 -23.75 -22.26
N TYR A 421 -15.25 -24.46 -22.90
CA TYR A 421 -13.85 -24.07 -22.90
C TYR A 421 -13.64 -22.70 -23.58
N GLY A 422 -14.29 -22.47 -24.73
CA GLY A 422 -14.21 -21.19 -25.41
C GLY A 422 -14.76 -20.04 -24.56
N SER A 423 -15.90 -20.26 -23.87
CA SER A 423 -16.43 -19.25 -22.93
C SER A 423 -15.48 -18.98 -21.76
N TYR A 424 -14.85 -20.02 -21.23
CA TYR A 424 -13.85 -19.88 -20.18
C TYR A 424 -12.68 -19.02 -20.65
N THR A 425 -12.17 -19.27 -21.84
CA THR A 425 -11.07 -18.50 -22.43
C THR A 425 -11.47 -17.05 -22.68
N VAL A 426 -12.65 -16.80 -23.23
CA VAL A 426 -13.20 -15.45 -23.41
C VAL A 426 -13.30 -14.73 -22.05
N GLY A 427 -13.80 -15.41 -21.02
CA GLY A 427 -13.92 -14.88 -19.67
C GLY A 427 -12.58 -14.50 -19.06
N ARG A 428 -11.56 -15.35 -19.19
CA ARG A 428 -10.21 -15.07 -18.69
C ARG A 428 -9.55 -13.89 -19.41
N ALA A 429 -9.68 -13.82 -20.73
CA ALA A 429 -9.18 -12.68 -21.51
C ALA A 429 -9.90 -11.38 -21.13
N ALA A 430 -11.21 -11.43 -20.92
CA ALA A 430 -11.99 -10.30 -20.45
C ALA A 430 -11.59 -9.86 -19.05
N GLN A 431 -11.36 -10.79 -18.14
CA GLN A 431 -10.91 -10.54 -16.79
C GLN A 431 -9.58 -9.75 -16.78
N VAL A 432 -8.56 -10.25 -17.48
CA VAL A 432 -7.23 -9.60 -17.56
C VAL A 432 -7.32 -8.19 -18.15
N TYR A 433 -8.15 -7.99 -19.17
CA TYR A 433 -8.39 -6.67 -19.75
C TYR A 433 -9.00 -5.68 -18.74
N LEU A 434 -10.00 -6.14 -17.99
CA LEU A 434 -10.68 -5.32 -16.98
C LEU A 434 -9.77 -5.01 -15.77
N GLU A 435 -8.97 -5.98 -15.32
CA GLU A 435 -7.96 -5.81 -14.26
C GLU A 435 -6.90 -4.77 -14.61
N ARG A 436 -6.51 -4.72 -15.89
CA ARG A 436 -5.55 -3.73 -16.41
C ARG A 436 -6.17 -2.37 -16.71
N GLY A 437 -7.36 -2.08 -16.21
CA GLY A 437 -8.03 -0.80 -16.42
C GLY A 437 -8.56 -0.60 -17.85
N CYS A 438 -9.14 -1.62 -18.45
CA CYS A 438 -9.67 -1.62 -19.82
C CYS A 438 -8.61 -1.40 -20.91
N THR A 439 -7.40 -1.91 -20.70
CA THR A 439 -6.30 -1.83 -21.66
C THR A 439 -5.60 -3.18 -21.83
N TRP A 440 -5.09 -3.44 -23.04
CA TRP A 440 -4.22 -4.60 -23.32
C TRP A 440 -2.75 -4.31 -22.98
N GLY A 441 -2.42 -3.10 -22.50
CA GLY A 441 -1.05 -2.69 -22.20
C GLY A 441 -0.20 -2.47 -23.46
N GLN A 442 1.11 -2.34 -23.25
CA GLN A 442 2.08 -2.09 -24.35
C GLN A 442 2.24 -3.26 -25.30
N LEU A 443 1.99 -4.48 -24.86
CA LEU A 443 2.15 -5.71 -25.64
C LEU A 443 1.02 -5.93 -26.66
N GLY A 444 -0.09 -5.24 -26.51
CA GLY A 444 -1.26 -5.35 -27.38
C GLY A 444 -2.13 -6.58 -27.14
N ALA A 445 -3.31 -6.61 -27.74
CA ALA A 445 -4.32 -7.65 -27.53
C ALA A 445 -3.84 -9.04 -27.92
N SER A 446 -3.20 -9.17 -29.08
CA SER A 446 -2.78 -10.48 -29.61
C SER A 446 -1.79 -11.20 -28.69
N THR A 447 -0.75 -10.49 -28.23
CA THR A 447 0.28 -11.07 -27.35
C THR A 447 -0.31 -11.47 -26.00
N VAL A 448 -1.12 -10.62 -25.39
CA VAL A 448 -1.73 -10.88 -24.07
C VAL A 448 -2.70 -12.05 -24.15
N ILE A 449 -3.52 -12.15 -25.20
CA ILE A 449 -4.47 -13.24 -25.37
C ILE A 449 -3.74 -14.57 -25.63
N GLN A 450 -2.66 -14.56 -26.42
CA GLN A 450 -1.83 -15.75 -26.62
C GLN A 450 -1.16 -16.23 -25.33
N GLU A 451 -0.67 -15.30 -24.50
CA GLU A 451 -0.11 -15.62 -23.19
C GLU A 451 -1.16 -16.29 -22.27
N ILE A 452 -2.38 -15.75 -22.24
CA ILE A 452 -3.49 -16.32 -21.46
C ILE A 452 -3.83 -17.74 -21.97
N LEU A 453 -3.89 -17.92 -23.29
CA LEU A 453 -4.17 -19.25 -23.91
C LEU A 453 -3.10 -20.28 -23.54
N ASN A 454 -1.83 -19.87 -23.48
CA ASN A 454 -0.73 -20.74 -23.09
C ASN A 454 -0.75 -21.11 -21.59
N GLN A 455 -1.30 -20.23 -20.74
CA GLN A 455 -1.43 -20.48 -19.30
C GLN A 455 -2.65 -21.37 -18.96
N VAL A 456 -3.67 -21.36 -19.79
CA VAL A 456 -4.87 -22.19 -19.61
C VAL A 456 -4.60 -23.59 -20.16
N GLU A 457 -4.52 -24.59 -19.27
CA GLU A 457 -4.41 -26.00 -19.67
C GLU A 457 -5.73 -26.52 -20.26
N PRO A 458 -5.82 -26.70 -21.59
CA PRO A 458 -7.09 -27.08 -22.22
C PRO A 458 -7.64 -28.40 -21.67
N ASN A 459 -6.77 -29.39 -21.49
CA ASN A 459 -7.15 -30.74 -21.05
C ASN A 459 -7.78 -30.74 -19.66
N THR A 460 -7.26 -29.96 -18.74
CA THR A 460 -7.79 -29.85 -17.36
C THR A 460 -9.18 -29.24 -17.36
N ILE A 461 -9.39 -28.16 -18.12
CA ILE A 461 -10.69 -27.48 -18.20
C ILE A 461 -11.72 -28.35 -18.92
N LEU A 462 -11.34 -28.95 -20.05
CA LEU A 462 -12.22 -29.84 -20.78
C LEU A 462 -12.63 -31.10 -19.95
N TYR A 463 -11.67 -31.68 -19.22
CA TYR A 463 -11.95 -32.80 -18.32
C TYR A 463 -12.97 -32.42 -17.22
N ARG A 464 -12.72 -31.29 -16.55
CA ARG A 464 -13.61 -30.81 -15.50
C ARG A 464 -15.01 -30.47 -16.03
N LEU A 465 -15.11 -29.81 -17.18
CA LEU A 465 -16.39 -29.56 -17.85
C LEU A 465 -17.13 -30.85 -18.18
N ARG A 466 -16.44 -31.84 -18.78
CA ARG A 466 -17.03 -33.13 -19.12
C ARG A 466 -17.58 -33.86 -17.87
N GLN A 467 -16.84 -33.82 -16.78
CA GLN A 467 -17.24 -34.46 -15.54
C GLN A 467 -18.51 -33.81 -14.96
N GLU A 468 -18.55 -32.47 -14.87
CA GLU A 468 -19.70 -31.73 -14.36
C GLU A 468 -20.93 -31.84 -15.28
N LEU A 469 -20.71 -31.86 -16.61
CA LEU A 469 -21.80 -32.04 -17.58
C LEU A 469 -22.41 -33.45 -17.52
N ARG A 470 -21.59 -34.50 -17.42
CA ARG A 470 -22.08 -35.86 -17.22
C ARG A 470 -22.99 -35.97 -16.00
N GLN A 471 -22.59 -35.39 -14.89
CA GLN A 471 -23.36 -35.37 -13.67
C GLN A 471 -24.72 -34.64 -13.83
N LYS A 472 -24.74 -33.49 -14.52
CA LYS A 472 -25.95 -32.68 -14.71
C LYS A 472 -26.90 -33.22 -15.80
N MET A 473 -26.37 -33.87 -16.82
CA MET A 473 -27.14 -34.44 -17.93
C MET A 473 -27.70 -35.85 -17.61
N GLY A 474 -27.47 -36.39 -16.40
CA GLY A 474 -27.96 -37.69 -15.98
C GLY A 474 -27.32 -38.86 -16.71
N ILE A 475 -26.15 -38.67 -17.35
CA ILE A 475 -25.46 -39.72 -18.13
C ILE A 475 -24.63 -40.65 -17.19
N LEU A 476 -24.70 -40.44 -15.89
CA LEU A 476 -24.05 -41.25 -14.86
C LEU A 476 -25.06 -42.11 -14.10
N SER A 477 -25.73 -42.96 -14.79
CA SER A 477 -26.33 -44.13 -14.15
C SER A 477 -26.41 -45.26 -15.19
N ASN A 478 -25.29 -45.89 -15.39
CA ASN A 478 -25.11 -47.32 -15.58
C ASN A 478 -23.64 -47.68 -15.62
#